data_29cd8a4b7074a54221cfd5f2abb3aa8d
#
_entry.id   29cd8a4b7074a54221cfd5f2abb3aa8d
#
_cell.length_a   1.000
_cell.length_b   1.000
_cell.length_c   1.000
_cell.angle_alpha   90.00
_cell.angle_beta   90.00
_cell.angle_gamma   90.00
#
_symmetry.space_group_name_H-M   'P 1'
#
loop_
_entity.id
_entity.type
_entity.pdbx_description
1 polymer ?
#
loop_
_entity_poly.entity_id
_entity_poly.type
_entity_poly.pdbx_seq_one_letter_code
_entity_poly.pdbx_strand_id
1 'polypeptide(L)'
;NAPDLEEIYALDVDPARPDHYLFEGTSIPLQQEIVQVAYKNGAGVSTESREFWRTPLGPVIYRDNGKVYIVRAAADGDYRGGEQFLRMMRATSLAEWKDAMRMRARVTSSFTYADRAGNIFYLWNGSAPAFPHPSGGDTSAVPAHRTADVWTHYVPFDSLPHLLIPPGGYIHNENS
;
A
#
# COMPACT_ATOMS: atom_id res chain seq x y z
N ASN A 1 -10.66 14.15 0.87
CA ASN A 1 -10.53 12.78 1.36
C ASN A 1 -9.16 12.26 0.93
N ALA A 2 -8.45 11.57 1.83
CA ALA A 2 -7.27 10.83 1.44
C ALA A 2 -7.69 9.71 0.48
N PRO A 3 -6.93 9.40 -0.59
CA PRO A 3 -7.23 8.26 -1.42
C PRO A 3 -7.01 6.96 -0.64
N ASP A 4 -7.78 5.94 -0.96
CA ASP A 4 -7.58 4.61 -0.40
C ASP A 4 -6.21 4.06 -0.85
N LEU A 5 -5.51 3.43 0.08
CA LEU A 5 -4.16 2.91 -0.14
C LEU A 5 -4.13 1.38 -0.19
N GLU A 6 -5.26 0.75 0.04
CA GLU A 6 -5.44 -0.69 0.00
C GLU A 6 -6.83 -1.06 -0.52
N GLU A 7 -6.98 -2.29 -0.95
CA GLU A 7 -8.25 -2.86 -1.38
C GLU A 7 -8.34 -4.31 -0.95
N ILE A 8 -9.53 -4.71 -0.53
CA ILE A 8 -9.84 -6.12 -0.25
C ILE A 8 -10.43 -6.75 -1.50
N TYR A 9 -9.76 -7.77 -2.02
CA TYR A 9 -10.26 -8.55 -3.15
C TYR A 9 -10.78 -9.90 -2.70
N ALA A 10 -11.90 -10.32 -3.28
CA ALA A 10 -12.47 -11.66 -3.11
C ALA A 10 -12.15 -12.52 -4.35
N LEU A 11 -11.37 -13.57 -4.13
CA LEU A 11 -11.00 -14.57 -5.13
C LEU A 11 -11.82 -15.83 -4.93
N ASP A 12 -12.17 -16.53 -6.00
CA ASP A 12 -12.85 -17.83 -5.92
C ASP A 12 -11.87 -18.93 -5.53
N VAL A 13 -12.22 -19.77 -4.57
CA VAL A 13 -11.51 -21.04 -4.30
C VAL A 13 -11.76 -22.00 -5.44
N ASP A 14 -10.76 -22.78 -5.86
CA ASP A 14 -10.94 -23.90 -6.78
C ASP A 14 -11.75 -24.99 -6.07
N PRO A 15 -12.96 -25.34 -6.53
CA PRO A 15 -13.79 -26.36 -5.87
C PRO A 15 -13.14 -27.73 -5.78
N ALA A 16 -12.21 -28.06 -6.69
CA ALA A 16 -11.48 -29.32 -6.71
C ALA A 16 -10.23 -29.32 -5.82
N ARG A 17 -9.75 -28.14 -5.42
CA ARG A 17 -8.51 -27.94 -4.66
C ARG A 17 -8.67 -26.80 -3.64
N PRO A 18 -9.05 -27.07 -2.39
CA PRO A 18 -9.37 -26.04 -1.37
C PRO A 18 -8.20 -25.12 -0.97
N ASP A 19 -6.96 -25.50 -1.29
CA ASP A 19 -5.73 -24.73 -1.10
C ASP A 19 -5.31 -23.94 -2.35
N HIS A 20 -6.17 -23.86 -3.38
CA HIS A 20 -5.97 -23.12 -4.61
C HIS A 20 -7.09 -22.08 -4.79
N TYR A 21 -6.78 -21.03 -5.52
CA TYR A 21 -7.75 -20.03 -5.99
C TYR A 21 -7.77 -19.96 -7.52
N LEU A 22 -8.87 -19.48 -8.06
CA LEU A 22 -9.03 -19.29 -9.51
C LEU A 22 -8.67 -17.86 -9.89
N PHE A 23 -7.74 -17.68 -10.81
CA PHE A 23 -7.37 -16.38 -11.36
C PHE A 23 -6.90 -16.54 -12.81
N GLU A 24 -7.33 -15.64 -13.74
CA GLU A 24 -7.07 -15.75 -15.18
C GLU A 24 -7.51 -17.12 -15.76
N GLY A 25 -8.60 -17.69 -15.23
CA GLY A 25 -9.06 -19.03 -15.64
C GLY A 25 -8.14 -20.18 -15.20
N THR A 26 -7.13 -19.92 -14.39
CA THR A 26 -6.15 -20.90 -13.91
C THR A 26 -6.31 -21.13 -12.41
N SER A 27 -6.12 -22.39 -12.01
CA SER A 27 -6.07 -22.78 -10.60
C SER A 27 -4.64 -22.58 -10.06
N ILE A 28 -4.48 -21.68 -9.11
CA ILE A 28 -3.19 -21.26 -8.57
C ILE A 28 -3.11 -21.63 -7.09
N PRO A 29 -2.00 -22.27 -6.62
CA PRO A 29 -1.86 -22.62 -5.22
C PRO A 29 -1.70 -21.38 -4.33
N LEU A 30 -2.35 -21.39 -3.17
CA LEU A 30 -2.05 -20.46 -2.09
C LEU A 30 -0.68 -20.82 -1.50
N GLN A 31 0.13 -19.82 -1.24
CA GLN A 31 1.42 -19.99 -0.56
C GLN A 31 1.18 -20.02 0.95
N GLN A 32 1.59 -21.10 1.59
CA GLN A 32 1.49 -21.27 3.06
C GLN A 32 2.85 -20.99 3.70
N GLU A 33 2.82 -20.26 4.81
CA GLU A 33 3.94 -20.05 5.70
C GLU A 33 3.53 -20.39 7.13
N ILE A 34 4.33 -21.19 7.83
CA ILE A 34 4.12 -21.55 9.25
C ILE A 34 5.17 -20.82 10.07
N VAL A 35 4.72 -19.93 10.96
CA VAL A 35 5.59 -19.12 11.82
C VAL A 35 5.40 -19.54 13.27
N GLN A 36 6.51 -19.75 14.00
CA GLN A 36 6.51 -19.98 15.43
C GLN A 36 6.53 -18.62 16.14
N VAL A 37 5.47 -18.30 16.87
CA VAL A 37 5.32 -17.04 17.60
C VAL A 37 5.54 -17.30 19.09
N ALA A 38 6.62 -16.74 19.62
CA ALA A 38 6.87 -16.76 21.05
C ALA A 38 6.17 -15.57 21.73
N TYR A 39 5.45 -15.82 22.80
CA TYR A 39 4.76 -14.77 23.56
C TYR A 39 4.91 -14.96 25.06
N LYS A 40 4.83 -13.87 25.81
CA LYS A 40 4.91 -13.91 27.28
C LYS A 40 3.61 -14.50 27.85
N ASN A 41 3.74 -15.52 28.69
CA ASN A 41 2.63 -16.17 29.38
C ASN A 41 2.92 -16.22 30.88
N GLY A 42 2.36 -15.29 31.65
CA GLY A 42 2.69 -15.10 33.06
C GLY A 42 4.18 -14.79 33.27
N ALA A 43 4.87 -15.63 34.06
CA ALA A 43 6.32 -15.49 34.32
C ALA A 43 7.19 -16.20 33.26
N GLY A 44 6.59 -16.94 32.33
CA GLY A 44 7.28 -17.74 31.32
C GLY A 44 7.09 -17.21 29.89
N VAL A 45 7.62 -17.98 28.93
CA VAL A 45 7.43 -17.80 27.49
C VAL A 45 6.78 -19.05 26.94
N SER A 46 5.70 -18.89 26.20
CA SER A 46 5.04 -19.95 25.43
C SER A 46 5.26 -19.71 23.94
N THR A 47 5.15 -20.76 23.14
CA THR A 47 5.27 -20.71 21.68
C THR A 47 4.04 -21.34 21.06
N GLU A 48 3.50 -20.71 20.02
CA GLU A 48 2.42 -21.28 19.20
C GLU A 48 2.77 -21.21 17.71
N SER A 49 2.25 -22.16 16.93
CA SER A 49 2.32 -22.14 15.48
C SER A 49 1.19 -21.30 14.92
N ARG A 50 1.52 -20.39 14.01
CA ARG A 50 0.57 -19.62 13.23
C ARG A 50 0.74 -19.91 11.75
N GLU A 51 -0.38 -20.14 11.06
CA GLU A 51 -0.40 -20.32 9.61
C GLU A 51 -0.77 -19.01 8.94
N PHE A 52 0.05 -18.60 7.97
CA PHE A 52 -0.20 -17.47 7.10
C PHE A 52 -0.31 -17.96 5.67
N TRP A 53 -1.23 -17.35 4.93
CA TRP A 53 -1.44 -17.68 3.54
C TRP A 53 -1.26 -16.43 2.69
N ARG A 54 -0.65 -16.58 1.52
CA ARG A 54 -0.40 -15.48 0.60
C ARG A 54 -0.75 -15.86 -0.83
N THR A 55 -1.03 -14.82 -1.62
CA THR A 55 -1.03 -14.83 -3.08
C THR A 55 -0.03 -13.80 -3.58
N PRO A 56 0.36 -13.81 -4.87
CA PRO A 56 1.12 -12.71 -5.47
C PRO A 56 0.41 -11.35 -5.41
N LEU A 57 -0.90 -11.34 -5.16
CA LEU A 57 -1.71 -10.11 -5.05
C LEU A 57 -1.71 -9.52 -3.64
N GLY A 58 -1.38 -10.32 -2.62
CA GLY A 58 -1.32 -9.91 -1.23
C GLY A 58 -1.57 -11.05 -0.24
N PRO A 59 -1.48 -10.78 1.09
CA PRO A 59 -1.79 -11.74 2.13
C PRO A 59 -3.28 -12.08 2.17
N VAL A 60 -3.58 -13.32 2.54
CA VAL A 60 -4.94 -13.78 2.81
C VAL A 60 -5.32 -13.33 4.22
N ILE A 61 -6.41 -12.58 4.34
CA ILE A 61 -6.94 -12.08 5.61
C ILE A 61 -8.13 -12.90 6.12
N TYR A 62 -8.86 -13.55 5.21
CA TYR A 62 -10.03 -14.35 5.57
C TYR A 62 -10.35 -15.39 4.48
N ARG A 63 -11.00 -16.49 4.88
CA ARG A 63 -11.47 -17.54 3.96
C ARG A 63 -12.85 -18.01 4.44
N ASP A 64 -13.84 -17.95 3.55
CA ASP A 64 -15.21 -18.44 3.85
C ASP A 64 -16.03 -18.62 2.57
N ASN A 65 -16.99 -19.54 2.60
CA ASN A 65 -17.98 -19.75 1.55
C ASN A 65 -17.41 -19.86 0.12
N GLY A 66 -16.31 -20.61 -0.04
CA GLY A 66 -15.65 -20.79 -1.33
C GLY A 66 -14.91 -19.54 -1.85
N LYS A 67 -14.63 -18.58 -0.98
CA LYS A 67 -13.86 -17.37 -1.29
C LYS A 67 -12.59 -17.30 -0.43
N VAL A 68 -11.58 -16.67 -1.04
CA VAL A 68 -10.36 -16.21 -0.37
C VAL A 68 -10.34 -14.69 -0.44
N TYR A 69 -10.26 -14.05 0.72
CA TYR A 69 -10.18 -12.59 0.82
C TYR A 69 -8.73 -12.20 1.05
N ILE A 70 -8.22 -11.36 0.18
CA ILE A 70 -6.85 -10.83 0.27
C ILE A 70 -6.89 -9.32 0.44
N VAL A 71 -5.89 -8.76 1.10
CA VAL A 71 -5.64 -7.32 1.09
C VAL A 71 -4.47 -7.02 0.16
N ARG A 72 -4.70 -6.12 -0.79
CA ARG A 72 -3.66 -5.59 -1.66
C ARG A 72 -3.34 -4.16 -1.23
N ALA A 73 -2.25 -4.00 -0.49
CA ALA A 73 -1.84 -2.72 0.07
C ALA A 73 -0.78 -2.04 -0.81
N ALA A 74 -0.85 -0.72 -0.86
CA ALA A 74 0.16 0.10 -1.51
C ALA A 74 1.51 -0.03 -0.81
N ALA A 75 2.60 -0.03 -1.59
CA ALA A 75 3.98 -0.15 -1.12
C ALA A 75 4.28 -1.43 -0.30
N ASP A 76 3.44 -2.48 -0.37
CA ASP A 76 3.77 -3.77 0.23
C ASP A 76 5.13 -4.26 -0.34
N GLY A 77 6.07 -4.58 0.56
CA GLY A 77 7.42 -5.00 0.22
C GLY A 77 8.40 -3.87 -0.17
N ASP A 78 8.01 -2.60 -0.13
CA ASP A 78 8.94 -1.48 -0.35
C ASP A 78 9.54 -0.97 0.97
N TYR A 79 10.79 -1.34 1.22
CA TYR A 79 11.53 -0.98 2.44
C TYR A 79 12.49 0.21 2.26
N ARG A 80 12.41 0.95 1.12
CA ARG A 80 13.32 2.06 0.81
C ARG A 80 12.99 3.37 1.51
N GLY A 81 12.07 3.39 2.48
CA GLY A 81 11.67 4.61 3.21
C GLY A 81 12.85 5.38 3.81
N GLY A 82 13.82 4.67 4.42
CA GLY A 82 15.03 5.30 4.96
C GLY A 82 15.92 5.93 3.88
N GLU A 83 16.03 5.31 2.72
CA GLU A 83 16.74 5.86 1.56
C GLU A 83 16.06 7.13 1.04
N GLN A 84 14.73 7.12 0.92
CA GLN A 84 13.98 8.30 0.51
C GLN A 84 14.26 9.49 1.43
N PHE A 85 14.20 9.30 2.74
CA PHE A 85 14.50 10.35 3.72
C PHE A 85 15.94 10.85 3.60
N LEU A 86 16.92 9.97 3.41
CA LEU A 86 18.31 10.35 3.22
C LEU A 86 18.51 11.19 1.95
N ARG A 87 17.88 10.81 0.84
CA ARG A 87 17.92 11.58 -0.41
C ARG A 87 17.25 12.94 -0.24
N MET A 88 16.09 12.98 0.44
CA MET A 88 15.39 14.22 0.77
C MET A 88 16.27 15.18 1.57
N MET A 89 16.98 14.70 2.62
CA MET A 89 17.87 15.53 3.45
C MET A 89 19.11 16.03 2.70
N ARG A 90 19.55 15.34 1.66
CA ARG A 90 20.69 15.72 0.84
C ARG A 90 20.34 16.63 -0.33
N ALA A 91 19.07 16.78 -0.65
CA ALA A 91 18.60 17.61 -1.75
C ALA A 91 19.00 19.09 -1.50
N THR A 92 19.56 19.70 -2.53
CA THR A 92 20.02 21.11 -2.52
C THR A 92 19.09 22.03 -3.34
N SER A 93 18.10 21.44 -3.99
CA SER A 93 17.10 22.14 -4.80
C SER A 93 15.73 21.48 -4.72
N LEU A 94 14.68 22.21 -5.08
CA LEU A 94 13.31 21.68 -5.18
C LEU A 94 13.24 20.51 -6.18
N ALA A 95 14.00 20.56 -7.27
CA ALA A 95 14.05 19.50 -8.27
C ALA A 95 14.58 18.19 -7.66
N GLU A 96 15.76 18.22 -7.03
CA GLU A 96 16.35 17.07 -6.35
C GLU A 96 15.47 16.53 -5.22
N TRP A 97 14.82 17.45 -4.47
CA TRP A 97 13.88 17.05 -3.44
C TRP A 97 12.67 16.31 -4.04
N LYS A 98 12.08 16.81 -5.14
CA LYS A 98 11.01 16.11 -5.87
C LYS A 98 11.46 14.74 -6.38
N ASP A 99 12.68 14.60 -6.86
CA ASP A 99 13.22 13.32 -7.33
C ASP A 99 13.30 12.29 -6.18
N ALA A 100 13.67 12.74 -4.97
CA ALA A 100 13.61 11.89 -3.79
C ALA A 100 12.15 11.49 -3.46
N MET A 101 11.19 12.41 -3.59
CA MET A 101 9.77 12.12 -3.34
C MET A 101 9.16 11.16 -4.38
N ARG A 102 9.68 11.13 -5.61
CA ARG A 102 9.24 10.18 -6.64
C ARG A 102 9.49 8.72 -6.29
N MET A 103 10.35 8.43 -5.32
CA MET A 103 10.54 7.06 -4.78
C MET A 103 9.25 6.51 -4.16
N ARG A 104 8.41 7.35 -3.54
CA ARG A 104 7.16 6.96 -2.87
C ARG A 104 7.31 5.79 -1.90
N ALA A 105 8.48 5.61 -1.35
CA ALA A 105 8.80 4.51 -0.45
C ALA A 105 8.17 4.66 0.95
N ARG A 106 7.50 5.79 1.19
CA ARG A 106 6.59 5.96 2.30
C ARG A 106 5.15 5.96 1.77
N VAL A 107 4.30 5.14 2.37
CA VAL A 107 2.96 4.83 1.85
C VAL A 107 2.13 6.09 1.67
N THR A 108 2.12 6.97 2.69
CA THR A 108 1.48 8.29 2.62
C THR A 108 2.07 9.23 3.66
N SER A 109 2.28 10.48 3.27
CA SER A 109 2.60 11.58 4.19
C SER A 109 2.44 12.93 3.48
N SER A 110 2.04 13.93 4.24
CA SER A 110 2.12 15.32 3.80
C SER A 110 3.52 15.87 4.04
N PHE A 111 4.11 16.47 3.01
CA PHE A 111 5.42 17.08 3.07
C PHE A 111 5.34 18.55 2.68
N THR A 112 6.09 19.37 3.38
CA THR A 112 6.32 20.77 3.04
C THR A 112 7.80 21.01 2.77
N TYR A 113 8.10 21.83 1.78
CA TYR A 113 9.44 22.24 1.39
C TYR A 113 9.50 23.76 1.28
N ALA A 114 10.60 24.34 1.73
CA ALA A 114 10.92 25.73 1.49
C ALA A 114 12.43 25.90 1.30
N ASP A 115 12.85 26.85 0.46
CA ASP A 115 14.27 27.13 0.23
C ASP A 115 14.56 28.64 0.20
N ARG A 116 15.86 28.98 0.11
CA ARG A 116 16.32 30.36 0.04
C ARG A 116 16.02 31.05 -1.31
N ALA A 117 15.68 30.29 -2.33
CA ALA A 117 15.24 30.83 -3.63
C ALA A 117 13.78 31.27 -3.61
N GLY A 118 13.08 31.10 -2.48
CA GLY A 118 11.68 31.51 -2.32
C GLY A 118 10.69 30.44 -2.74
N ASN A 119 11.10 29.23 -3.01
CA ASN A 119 10.17 28.14 -3.27
C ASN A 119 9.47 27.72 -1.99
N ILE A 120 8.15 27.64 -2.03
CA ILE A 120 7.30 27.03 -1.01
C ILE A 120 6.47 25.97 -1.72
N PHE A 121 6.59 24.71 -1.30
CA PHE A 121 5.94 23.60 -1.97
C PHE A 121 5.31 22.64 -0.96
N TYR A 122 4.08 22.24 -1.21
CA TYR A 122 3.37 21.18 -0.52
C TYR A 122 3.17 20.00 -1.44
N LEU A 123 3.33 18.81 -0.90
CA LEU A 123 3.04 17.55 -1.58
C LEU A 123 2.39 16.58 -0.61
N TRP A 124 1.20 16.10 -0.96
CA TRP A 124 0.74 14.84 -0.40
C TRP A 124 1.45 13.70 -1.15
N ASN A 125 2.50 13.14 -0.55
CA ASN A 125 3.28 12.07 -1.16
C ASN A 125 2.71 10.74 -0.75
N GLY A 126 2.22 9.96 -1.71
CA GLY A 126 1.62 8.67 -1.45
C GLY A 126 1.69 7.73 -2.65
N SER A 127 1.68 6.43 -2.35
CA SER A 127 1.57 5.35 -3.32
C SER A 127 0.10 5.04 -3.61
N ALA A 128 -0.67 6.07 -4.04
CA ALA A 128 -2.09 5.93 -4.34
C ALA A 128 -2.32 4.94 -5.49
N PRO A 129 -3.04 3.82 -5.29
CA PRO A 129 -3.40 2.90 -6.35
C PRO A 129 -4.30 3.57 -7.40
N ALA A 130 -4.09 3.23 -8.67
CA ALA A 130 -5.02 3.57 -9.74
C ALA A 130 -6.04 2.43 -9.86
N PHE A 131 -7.14 2.53 -9.11
CA PHE A 131 -8.17 1.50 -9.12
C PHE A 131 -8.87 1.40 -10.47
N PRO A 132 -9.05 0.18 -11.04
CA PRO A 132 -9.84 -0.04 -12.26
C PRO A 132 -11.36 -0.05 -12.00
N HIS A 133 -11.77 0.08 -10.74
CA HIS A 133 -13.15 0.01 -10.24
C HIS A 133 -13.35 1.04 -9.13
N PRO A 134 -14.59 1.36 -8.73
CA PRO A 134 -14.85 2.07 -7.47
C PRO A 134 -14.29 1.28 -6.29
N SER A 135 -13.67 1.98 -5.32
CA SER A 135 -13.17 1.33 -4.09
C SER A 135 -14.32 0.65 -3.33
N GLY A 136 -14.07 -0.54 -2.80
CA GLY A 136 -14.96 -1.25 -1.89
C GLY A 136 -14.94 -0.68 -0.48
N GLY A 137 -13.95 0.12 -0.15
CA GLY A 137 -13.68 0.61 1.20
C GLY A 137 -13.31 -0.53 2.17
N ASP A 138 -13.32 -0.23 3.48
CA ASP A 138 -12.87 -1.17 4.52
C ASP A 138 -13.87 -2.31 4.81
N THR A 139 -15.06 -2.27 4.23
CA THR A 139 -16.16 -3.19 4.60
C THR A 139 -16.66 -4.07 3.45
N SER A 140 -16.22 -3.83 2.23
CA SER A 140 -16.72 -4.53 1.04
C SER A 140 -15.56 -5.02 0.18
N ALA A 141 -15.46 -6.35 0.04
CA ALA A 141 -14.49 -6.94 -0.86
C ALA A 141 -14.93 -6.83 -2.33
N VAL A 142 -14.01 -6.47 -3.20
CA VAL A 142 -14.23 -6.40 -4.65
C VAL A 142 -13.94 -7.76 -5.28
N PRO A 143 -14.87 -8.37 -6.03
CA PRO A 143 -14.61 -9.61 -6.75
C PRO A 143 -13.46 -9.42 -7.77
N ALA A 144 -12.52 -10.36 -7.80
CA ALA A 144 -11.42 -10.33 -8.75
C ALA A 144 -11.18 -11.71 -9.37
N HIS A 145 -11.24 -11.79 -10.70
CA HIS A 145 -11.07 -13.03 -11.47
C HIS A 145 -9.88 -12.95 -12.42
N ARG A 146 -9.39 -11.74 -12.71
CA ARG A 146 -8.33 -11.47 -13.68
C ARG A 146 -7.57 -10.20 -13.33
N THR A 147 -6.41 -10.00 -13.96
CA THR A 147 -5.54 -8.84 -13.75
C THR A 147 -6.25 -7.50 -13.98
N ALA A 148 -7.21 -7.45 -14.92
CA ALA A 148 -7.97 -6.23 -15.18
C ALA A 148 -8.93 -5.83 -14.03
N ASP A 149 -9.22 -6.73 -13.11
CA ASP A 149 -10.11 -6.48 -11.97
C ASP A 149 -9.34 -5.91 -10.75
N VAL A 150 -8.00 -5.92 -10.78
CA VAL A 150 -7.16 -5.45 -9.68
C VAL A 150 -6.29 -4.28 -10.11
N TRP A 151 -5.96 -3.39 -9.19
CA TRP A 151 -5.02 -2.33 -9.52
C TRP A 151 -3.60 -2.88 -9.71
N THR A 152 -2.87 -2.34 -10.69
CA THR A 152 -1.54 -2.80 -11.09
C THR A 152 -0.49 -1.69 -11.09
N HIS A 153 -0.91 -0.44 -10.96
CA HIS A 153 -0.03 0.73 -10.98
C HIS A 153 -0.56 1.82 -10.06
N TYR A 154 0.28 2.78 -9.77
CA TYR A 154 -0.07 3.95 -8.97
C TYR A 154 -0.46 5.13 -9.85
N VAL A 155 -1.29 6.02 -9.30
CA VAL A 155 -1.55 7.34 -9.87
C VAL A 155 -0.22 8.04 -10.18
N PRO A 156 -0.01 8.69 -11.34
CA PRO A 156 1.22 9.38 -11.67
C PRO A 156 1.65 10.39 -10.60
N PHE A 157 2.95 10.48 -10.30
CA PHE A 157 3.48 11.37 -9.26
C PHE A 157 3.03 12.83 -9.44
N ASP A 158 3.08 13.32 -10.68
CA ASP A 158 2.73 14.71 -10.98
C ASP A 158 1.22 14.98 -10.92
N SER A 159 0.40 13.93 -10.76
CA SER A 159 -1.05 14.02 -10.50
C SER A 159 -1.40 13.98 -9.01
N LEU A 160 -0.43 13.76 -8.13
CA LEU A 160 -0.67 13.79 -6.69
C LEU A 160 -1.02 15.21 -6.24
N PRO A 161 -1.83 15.37 -5.18
CA PRO A 161 -2.15 16.68 -4.62
C PRO A 161 -0.89 17.44 -4.23
N HIS A 162 -0.67 18.59 -4.84
CA HIS A 162 0.47 19.47 -4.56
C HIS A 162 0.12 20.93 -4.75
N LEU A 163 0.92 21.80 -4.14
CA LEU A 163 0.79 23.26 -4.26
C LEU A 163 2.17 23.88 -4.30
N LEU A 164 2.44 24.69 -5.32
CA LEU A 164 3.69 25.44 -5.47
C LEU A 164 3.41 26.94 -5.34
N ILE A 165 4.14 27.61 -4.46
CA ILE A 165 4.08 29.06 -4.20
C ILE A 165 2.63 29.54 -4.04
N PRO A 166 1.96 29.20 -2.91
CA PRO A 166 0.57 29.58 -2.67
C PRO A 166 0.43 31.11 -2.63
N PRO A 167 -0.72 31.65 -3.05
CA PRO A 167 -0.94 33.12 -3.11
C PRO A 167 -0.72 33.84 -1.78
N GLY A 168 -0.94 33.16 -0.64
CA GLY A 168 -0.71 33.69 0.69
C GLY A 168 0.75 33.69 1.16
N GLY A 169 1.68 33.09 0.38
CA GLY A 169 3.09 33.00 0.73
C GLY A 169 3.40 32.06 1.91
N TYR A 170 2.47 31.20 2.31
CA TYR A 170 2.67 30.21 3.37
C TYR A 170 1.85 28.93 3.12
N ILE A 171 2.28 27.85 3.78
CA ILE A 171 1.56 26.58 3.83
C ILE A 171 1.35 26.24 5.30
N HIS A 172 0.13 25.81 5.60
CA HIS A 172 -0.26 25.32 6.91
C HIS A 172 -0.80 23.89 6.76
N ASN A 173 -0.38 22.98 7.63
CA ASN A 173 -0.85 21.60 7.65
C ASN A 173 -1.14 21.21 9.11
N GLU A 174 -2.32 20.67 9.34
CA GLU A 174 -2.73 20.15 10.64
C GLU A 174 -2.96 18.64 10.52
N ASN A 175 -2.49 17.91 11.54
CA ASN A 175 -2.87 16.53 11.76
C ASN A 175 -4.09 16.55 12.69
N SER A 176 -5.26 16.24 12.16
CA SER A 176 -6.51 16.08 12.93
C SER A 176 -6.70 14.61 13.30
#